data_cc2478c91541b159e3c7667448f75998
#
_entry.id   cc2478c91541b159e3c7667448f75998
#
_cell.length_a   1.000
_cell.length_b   1.000
_cell.length_c   1.000
_cell.angle_alpha   90.00
_cell.angle_beta   90.00
_cell.angle_gamma   90.00
#
_symmetry.space_group_name_H-M   'P 1'
#
loop_
_entity.id
_entity.type
_entity.pdbx_description
1 polymer ?
#
loop_
_entity_poly.entity_id
_entity_poly.type
_entity_poly.pdbx_seq_one_letter_code
_entity_poly.pdbx_strand_id
1 'polypeptide(L)'
;MFSRRNQAGKAELSPLEKKLKDYIWIMHLARGVMVFGFIASALGNVLHAQKDVVGIIIALMPPTILFLAFELVSRAPMQSQYKWFHPKRWGRPIATAFISGIMAVLSYFHQRDAIFTHTGGDQLAALLLPASIDALMIVGSITLLELKDVCLSLEAQIAGTALKLPKSEPKKPETKASGKARVAQMYALFPGISPKELAAKAGVSVNYVYTVLSELKPKPAAAEPEMAIA
;
A
#
# COMPACT_ATOMS: atom_id res chain seq x y z
N MET A 1 -16.37 -2.62 -45.93
CA MET A 1 -15.15 -3.35 -45.56
C MET A 1 -14.40 -2.65 -44.42
N PHE A 2 -15.09 -2.20 -43.34
CA PHE A 2 -14.52 -1.45 -42.21
C PHE A 2 -15.24 -1.84 -40.91
N SER A 3 -15.07 -3.07 -40.41
CA SER A 3 -15.63 -3.44 -39.09
C SER A 3 -14.89 -4.60 -38.40
N ARG A 4 -13.55 -4.67 -38.50
CA ARG A 4 -12.77 -5.72 -37.81
C ARG A 4 -11.62 -5.19 -36.96
N ARG A 5 -11.56 -3.88 -36.62
CA ARG A 5 -10.40 -3.31 -35.91
C ARG A 5 -10.62 -2.97 -34.43
N ASN A 6 -11.79 -3.24 -33.83
CA ASN A 6 -12.08 -2.86 -32.44
C ASN A 6 -12.23 -4.04 -31.45
N GLN A 7 -11.74 -5.24 -31.80
CA GLN A 7 -11.64 -6.35 -30.84
C GLN A 7 -10.20 -6.62 -30.37
N ALA A 8 -9.30 -5.65 -30.50
CA ALA A 8 -7.99 -5.75 -29.92
C ALA A 8 -8.11 -5.66 -28.39
N GLY A 9 -8.23 -6.83 -27.75
CA GLY A 9 -7.68 -7.09 -26.43
C GLY A 9 -8.34 -6.36 -25.27
N LYS A 10 -9.59 -6.67 -24.88
CA LYS A 10 -9.88 -6.74 -23.45
C LYS A 10 -9.09 -7.95 -22.93
N ALA A 11 -7.85 -7.72 -22.50
CA ALA A 11 -7.08 -8.73 -21.78
C ALA A 11 -7.98 -9.23 -20.63
N GLU A 12 -8.33 -10.51 -20.62
CA GLU A 12 -9.07 -11.09 -19.52
C GLU A 12 -8.22 -10.89 -18.26
N LEU A 13 -8.81 -10.16 -17.31
CA LEU A 13 -8.19 -9.95 -16.00
C LEU A 13 -7.88 -11.31 -15.38
N SER A 14 -6.68 -11.47 -14.85
CA SER A 14 -6.35 -12.67 -14.09
C SER A 14 -7.35 -12.85 -12.93
N PRO A 15 -7.60 -14.06 -12.46
CA PRO A 15 -8.52 -14.31 -11.34
C PRO A 15 -8.17 -13.48 -10.10
N LEU A 16 -6.88 -13.19 -9.87
CA LEU A 16 -6.41 -12.35 -8.76
C LEU A 16 -6.75 -10.87 -8.98
N GLU A 17 -6.58 -10.35 -10.18
CA GLU A 17 -6.95 -8.97 -10.52
C GLU A 17 -8.45 -8.74 -10.41
N LYS A 18 -9.26 -9.74 -10.79
CA LYS A 18 -10.71 -9.67 -10.62
C LYS A 18 -11.09 -9.60 -9.14
N LYS A 19 -10.51 -10.47 -8.30
CA LYS A 19 -10.71 -10.40 -6.84
C LYS A 19 -10.28 -9.07 -6.26
N LEU A 20 -9.12 -8.53 -6.65
CA LEU A 20 -8.64 -7.24 -6.18
C LEU A 20 -9.64 -6.12 -6.52
N LYS A 21 -10.18 -6.11 -7.74
CA LYS A 21 -11.20 -5.15 -8.17
C LYS A 21 -12.46 -5.24 -7.33
N ASP A 22 -12.92 -6.45 -7.02
CA ASP A 22 -14.10 -6.67 -6.18
C ASP A 22 -13.86 -6.13 -4.75
N TYR A 23 -12.70 -6.37 -4.16
CA TYR A 23 -12.34 -5.82 -2.84
C TYR A 23 -12.21 -4.30 -2.85
N ILE A 24 -11.63 -3.71 -3.89
CA ILE A 24 -11.57 -2.25 -4.04
C ILE A 24 -12.99 -1.66 -4.11
N TRP A 25 -13.91 -2.30 -4.81
CA TRP A 25 -15.31 -1.87 -4.87
C TRP A 25 -15.97 -1.89 -3.49
N ILE A 26 -15.75 -2.99 -2.70
CA ILE A 26 -16.27 -3.09 -1.33
C ILE A 26 -15.65 -2.01 -0.42
N MET A 27 -14.36 -1.67 -0.60
CA MET A 27 -13.73 -0.55 0.11
C MET A 27 -14.40 0.79 -0.19
N HIS A 28 -14.76 1.05 -1.45
CA HIS A 28 -15.51 2.26 -1.80
C HIS A 28 -16.91 2.28 -1.18
N LEU A 29 -17.58 1.13 -1.15
CA LEU A 29 -18.87 0.98 -0.48
C LEU A 29 -18.75 1.25 1.03
N ALA A 30 -17.76 0.66 1.70
CA ALA A 30 -17.51 0.87 3.12
C ALA A 30 -17.21 2.35 3.45
N ARG A 31 -16.46 3.05 2.59
CA ARG A 31 -16.26 4.51 2.71
C ARG A 31 -17.57 5.28 2.53
N GLY A 32 -18.38 4.88 1.55
CA GLY A 32 -19.71 5.49 1.35
C GLY A 32 -20.59 5.36 2.58
N VAL A 33 -20.62 4.18 3.21
CA VAL A 33 -21.37 3.94 4.46
C VAL A 33 -20.83 4.79 5.60
N MET A 34 -19.51 4.91 5.74
CA MET A 34 -18.88 5.75 6.78
C MET A 34 -19.19 7.24 6.57
N VAL A 35 -19.13 7.74 5.33
CA VAL A 35 -19.48 9.12 4.99
C VAL A 35 -20.98 9.39 5.23
N PHE A 36 -21.83 8.45 4.86
CA PHE A 36 -23.26 8.55 5.13
C PHE A 36 -23.55 8.64 6.64
N GLY A 37 -22.94 7.76 7.44
CA GLY A 37 -23.04 7.81 8.90
C GLY A 37 -22.56 9.15 9.47
N PHE A 38 -21.43 9.69 8.96
CA PHE A 38 -20.95 11.01 9.35
C PHE A 38 -21.96 12.12 9.04
N ILE A 39 -22.52 12.15 7.84
CA ILE A 39 -23.49 13.17 7.44
C ILE A 39 -24.75 13.07 8.32
N ALA A 40 -25.26 11.86 8.54
CA ALA A 40 -26.42 11.64 9.38
C ALA A 40 -26.18 12.08 10.84
N SER A 41 -25.01 11.74 11.39
CA SER A 41 -24.58 12.16 12.72
C SER A 41 -24.42 13.68 12.83
N ALA A 42 -23.80 14.31 11.83
CA ALA A 42 -23.62 15.76 11.77
C ALA A 42 -24.98 16.49 11.72
N LEU A 43 -25.92 16.01 10.90
CA LEU A 43 -27.28 16.57 10.81
C LEU A 43 -28.00 16.46 12.15
N GLY A 44 -27.98 15.31 12.81
CA GLY A 44 -28.58 15.12 14.12
C GLY A 44 -28.03 16.09 15.18
N ASN A 45 -26.71 16.28 15.19
CA ASN A 45 -26.06 17.22 16.11
C ASN A 45 -26.45 18.68 15.80
N VAL A 46 -26.51 19.08 14.52
CA VAL A 46 -26.92 20.44 14.11
C VAL A 46 -28.38 20.72 14.45
N LEU A 47 -29.27 19.72 14.32
CA LEU A 47 -30.68 19.88 14.71
C LEU A 47 -30.86 20.13 16.21
N HIS A 48 -29.95 19.67 17.04
CA HIS A 48 -29.94 19.94 18.49
C HIS A 48 -29.29 21.29 18.83
N ALA A 49 -28.43 21.84 17.97
CA ALA A 49 -27.65 23.03 18.22
C ALA A 49 -28.53 24.29 18.39
N GLN A 50 -27.99 25.23 19.14
CA GLN A 50 -28.53 26.61 19.12
C GLN A 50 -28.38 27.18 17.71
N LYS A 51 -29.39 28.00 17.27
CA LYS A 51 -29.45 28.49 15.89
C LYS A 51 -28.45 29.63 15.58
N ASP A 52 -27.39 29.74 16.39
CA ASP A 52 -26.27 30.63 16.13
C ASP A 52 -25.07 29.90 15.48
N VAL A 53 -24.21 30.65 14.85
CA VAL A 53 -23.06 30.10 14.12
C VAL A 53 -22.11 29.33 15.04
N VAL A 54 -21.92 29.81 16.28
CA VAL A 54 -21.02 29.16 17.25
C VAL A 54 -21.61 27.85 17.72
N GLY A 55 -22.90 27.78 18.01
CA GLY A 55 -23.60 26.55 18.38
C GLY A 55 -23.52 25.48 17.28
N ILE A 56 -23.71 25.88 16.00
CA ILE A 56 -23.55 24.96 14.85
C ILE A 56 -22.13 24.43 14.76
N ILE A 57 -21.11 25.27 14.89
CA ILE A 57 -19.70 24.82 14.87
C ILE A 57 -19.42 23.82 15.99
N ILE A 58 -19.85 24.12 17.22
CA ILE A 58 -19.66 23.24 18.37
C ILE A 58 -20.37 21.90 18.15
N ALA A 59 -21.60 21.92 17.62
CA ALA A 59 -22.39 20.72 17.34
C ALA A 59 -21.75 19.81 16.26
N LEU A 60 -21.03 20.38 15.30
CA LEU A 60 -20.32 19.62 14.25
C LEU A 60 -19.01 19.02 14.74
N MET A 61 -18.41 19.51 15.83
CA MET A 61 -17.11 19.02 16.30
C MET A 61 -17.11 17.51 16.65
N PRO A 62 -18.06 16.97 17.44
CA PRO A 62 -18.03 15.57 17.83
C PRO A 62 -18.06 14.62 16.62
N PRO A 63 -19.00 14.70 15.67
CA PRO A 63 -19.00 13.80 14.51
C PRO A 63 -17.79 14.01 13.61
N THR A 64 -17.28 15.24 13.47
CA THR A 64 -16.09 15.52 12.67
C THR A 64 -14.84 14.89 13.27
N ILE A 65 -14.64 15.04 14.57
CA ILE A 65 -13.49 14.43 15.27
C ILE A 65 -13.57 12.91 15.19
N LEU A 66 -14.76 12.35 15.38
CA LEU A 66 -14.99 10.91 15.29
C LEU A 66 -14.66 10.39 13.88
N PHE A 67 -15.16 11.05 12.84
CA PHE A 67 -14.87 10.71 11.44
C PHE A 67 -13.37 10.79 11.12
N LEU A 68 -12.70 11.88 11.51
CA LEU A 68 -11.28 12.06 11.30
C LEU A 68 -10.45 11.02 12.05
N ALA A 69 -10.86 10.63 13.26
CA ALA A 69 -10.20 9.60 14.03
C ALA A 69 -10.27 8.24 13.32
N PHE A 70 -11.43 7.86 12.80
CA PHE A 70 -11.60 6.63 12.02
C PHE A 70 -10.81 6.67 10.70
N GLU A 71 -10.85 7.78 9.98
CA GLU A 71 -10.09 7.94 8.73
C GLU A 71 -8.57 7.89 9.00
N LEU A 72 -8.11 8.49 10.08
CA LEU A 72 -6.71 8.44 10.49
C LEU A 72 -6.25 7.01 10.80
N VAL A 73 -7.06 6.23 11.53
CA VAL A 73 -6.75 4.82 11.84
C VAL A 73 -6.76 3.98 10.58
N SER A 74 -7.75 4.16 9.71
CA SER A 74 -7.88 3.38 8.47
C SER A 74 -6.72 3.62 7.49
N ARG A 75 -6.15 4.83 7.47
CA ARG A 75 -5.01 5.17 6.59
C ARG A 75 -3.66 4.85 7.18
N ALA A 76 -3.55 4.77 8.50
CA ALA A 76 -2.26 4.55 9.13
C ALA A 76 -1.75 3.12 8.92
N PRO A 77 -0.50 2.94 8.49
CA PRO A 77 0.08 1.61 8.45
C PRO A 77 0.15 1.06 9.87
N MET A 78 -0.37 -0.16 10.08
CA MET A 78 -0.10 -0.86 11.32
C MET A 78 1.40 -1.13 11.40
N GLN A 79 2.04 -0.61 12.45
CA GLN A 79 3.47 -0.83 12.67
C GLN A 79 3.70 -2.30 13.08
N SER A 80 3.77 -3.18 12.08
CA SER A 80 4.02 -4.62 12.27
C SER A 80 5.44 -4.92 12.83
N GLN A 81 6.34 -3.92 12.81
CA GLN A 81 7.72 -4.07 13.26
C GLN A 81 7.86 -4.25 14.78
N TYR A 82 6.85 -3.89 15.57
CA TYR A 82 6.90 -4.02 17.04
C TYR A 82 6.24 -5.32 17.50
N LYS A 83 6.89 -5.99 18.47
CA LYS A 83 6.30 -7.14 19.15
C LYS A 83 4.94 -6.80 19.72
N TRP A 84 4.03 -7.79 19.80
CA TRP A 84 2.63 -7.61 20.25
C TRP A 84 2.49 -6.79 21.53
N PHE A 85 3.35 -7.01 22.52
CA PHE A 85 3.31 -6.33 23.83
C PHE A 85 4.07 -4.99 23.87
N HIS A 86 4.55 -4.46 22.75
CA HIS A 86 5.31 -3.21 22.78
C HIS A 86 4.36 -2.01 22.91
N PRO A 87 4.54 -1.11 23.92
CA PRO A 87 3.61 0.01 24.19
C PRO A 87 3.42 0.95 23.00
N LYS A 88 4.46 1.16 22.18
CA LYS A 88 4.38 1.98 20.97
C LYS A 88 3.40 1.44 19.92
N ARG A 89 3.12 0.12 19.93
CA ARG A 89 2.13 -0.48 19.03
C ARG A 89 0.71 -0.10 19.39
N TRP A 90 0.41 0.00 20.69
CA TRP A 90 -0.94 0.21 21.21
C TRP A 90 -1.26 1.65 21.57
N GLY A 91 -0.26 2.50 21.80
CA GLY A 91 -0.46 3.87 22.25
C GLY A 91 -1.36 4.68 21.32
N ARG A 92 -1.12 4.59 20.01
CA ARG A 92 -1.93 5.31 19.02
C ARG A 92 -3.37 4.79 18.91
N PRO A 93 -3.64 3.49 18.72
CA PRO A 93 -5.02 2.99 18.63
C PRO A 93 -5.78 3.21 19.96
N ILE A 94 -5.15 3.08 21.12
CA ILE A 94 -5.79 3.34 22.41
C ILE A 94 -6.16 4.83 22.56
N ALA A 95 -5.24 5.74 22.23
CA ALA A 95 -5.51 7.18 22.30
C ALA A 95 -6.64 7.57 21.34
N THR A 96 -6.63 7.03 20.12
CA THR A 96 -7.71 7.26 19.14
C THR A 96 -9.03 6.70 19.63
N ALA A 97 -9.06 5.47 20.16
CA ALA A 97 -10.27 4.86 20.69
C ALA A 97 -10.84 5.65 21.88
N PHE A 98 -9.99 6.17 22.75
CA PHE A 98 -10.39 6.99 23.89
C PHE A 98 -11.05 8.29 23.44
N ILE A 99 -10.40 9.06 22.55
CA ILE A 99 -10.94 10.31 22.00
C ILE A 99 -12.24 10.05 21.24
N SER A 100 -12.25 9.01 20.40
CA SER A 100 -13.44 8.62 19.63
C SER A 100 -14.59 8.22 20.53
N GLY A 101 -14.31 7.51 21.64
CA GLY A 101 -15.32 7.09 22.61
C GLY A 101 -16.01 8.30 23.26
N ILE A 102 -15.24 9.31 23.70
CA ILE A 102 -15.77 10.53 24.27
C ILE A 102 -16.65 11.26 23.25
N MET A 103 -16.16 11.42 22.00
CA MET A 103 -16.90 12.13 20.96
C MET A 103 -18.17 11.38 20.51
N ALA A 104 -18.12 10.04 20.48
CA ALA A 104 -19.30 9.22 20.20
C ALA A 104 -20.38 9.40 21.26
N VAL A 105 -20.01 9.40 22.55
CA VAL A 105 -20.95 9.62 23.65
C VAL A 105 -21.59 11.01 23.58
N LEU A 106 -20.80 12.05 23.33
CA LEU A 106 -21.32 13.42 23.17
C LEU A 106 -22.26 13.52 21.97
N SER A 107 -21.85 12.98 20.81
CA SER A 107 -22.67 12.94 19.60
C SER A 107 -23.97 12.19 19.81
N TYR A 108 -23.92 11.04 20.49
CA TYR A 108 -25.10 10.24 20.82
C TYR A 108 -26.15 11.03 21.62
N PHE A 109 -25.72 11.72 22.69
CA PHE A 109 -26.67 12.50 23.49
C PHE A 109 -27.30 13.65 22.71
N HIS A 110 -26.53 14.38 21.91
CA HIS A 110 -27.07 15.46 21.06
C HIS A 110 -28.08 14.92 20.03
N GLN A 111 -27.75 13.82 19.36
CA GLN A 111 -28.66 13.20 18.40
C GLN A 111 -29.91 12.65 19.07
N ARG A 112 -29.77 12.00 20.24
CA ARG A 112 -30.88 11.46 21.01
C ARG A 112 -31.90 12.56 21.35
N ASP A 113 -31.45 13.70 21.87
CA ASP A 113 -32.30 14.79 22.25
C ASP A 113 -32.96 15.44 21.02
N ALA A 114 -32.23 15.58 19.92
CA ALA A 114 -32.81 16.06 18.66
C ALA A 114 -33.93 15.13 18.16
N ILE A 115 -33.68 13.83 18.10
CA ILE A 115 -34.64 12.84 17.62
C ILE A 115 -35.87 12.81 18.56
N PHE A 116 -35.66 12.78 19.88
CA PHE A 116 -36.76 12.80 20.87
C PHE A 116 -37.67 13.97 20.66
N THR A 117 -37.14 15.18 20.46
CA THR A 117 -37.87 16.39 20.21
C THR A 117 -38.66 16.34 18.91
N HIS A 118 -38.05 15.85 17.83
CA HIS A 118 -38.66 15.85 16.50
C HIS A 118 -39.61 14.69 16.24
N THR A 119 -39.52 13.59 17.02
CA THR A 119 -40.45 12.43 16.92
C THR A 119 -41.63 12.51 17.87
N GLY A 120 -41.84 13.63 18.53
CA GLY A 120 -42.93 13.79 19.48
C GLY A 120 -42.79 12.99 20.77
N GLY A 121 -41.55 12.71 21.18
CA GLY A 121 -41.23 12.00 22.43
C GLY A 121 -41.09 10.51 22.31
N ASP A 122 -40.88 9.97 21.08
CA ASP A 122 -40.59 8.52 20.89
C ASP A 122 -39.22 8.15 21.48
N GLN A 123 -39.25 7.52 22.65
CA GLN A 123 -38.07 7.09 23.39
C GLN A 123 -37.29 6.01 22.65
N LEU A 124 -37.98 5.09 21.95
CA LEU A 124 -37.31 4.00 21.25
C LEU A 124 -36.56 4.51 20.03
N ALA A 125 -37.17 5.39 19.24
CA ALA A 125 -36.51 6.02 18.12
C ALA A 125 -35.30 6.85 18.59
N ALA A 126 -35.45 7.63 19.66
CA ALA A 126 -34.39 8.45 20.23
C ALA A 126 -33.22 7.61 20.77
N LEU A 127 -33.44 6.39 21.23
CA LEU A 127 -32.40 5.49 21.71
C LEU A 127 -31.69 4.77 20.57
N LEU A 128 -32.44 4.22 19.61
CA LEU A 128 -31.88 3.30 18.60
C LEU A 128 -31.29 4.00 17.38
N LEU A 129 -31.87 5.12 16.92
CA LEU A 129 -31.40 5.78 15.70
C LEU A 129 -29.97 6.31 15.83
N PRO A 130 -29.59 7.06 16.90
CA PRO A 130 -28.21 7.52 17.06
C PRO A 130 -27.22 6.35 17.15
N ALA A 131 -27.56 5.32 17.94
CA ALA A 131 -26.72 4.14 18.09
C ALA A 131 -26.50 3.41 16.74
N SER A 132 -27.53 3.33 15.89
CA SER A 132 -27.46 2.73 14.57
C SER A 132 -26.58 3.54 13.61
N ILE A 133 -26.65 4.87 13.66
CA ILE A 133 -25.81 5.76 12.84
C ILE A 133 -24.33 5.61 13.21
N ASP A 134 -24.02 5.64 14.50
CA ASP A 134 -22.64 5.48 14.97
C ASP A 134 -22.10 4.06 14.69
N ALA A 135 -22.96 3.03 14.83
CA ALA A 135 -22.61 1.65 14.48
C ALA A 135 -22.23 1.51 12.99
N LEU A 136 -22.93 2.21 12.07
CA LEU A 136 -22.58 2.23 10.65
C LEU A 136 -21.18 2.77 10.39
N MET A 137 -20.78 3.85 11.08
CA MET A 137 -19.42 4.39 10.98
C MET A 137 -18.37 3.40 11.49
N ILE A 138 -18.65 2.73 12.60
CA ILE A 138 -17.75 1.72 13.19
C ILE A 138 -17.59 0.54 12.24
N VAL A 139 -18.69 -0.03 11.74
CA VAL A 139 -18.67 -1.16 10.80
C VAL A 139 -17.92 -0.79 9.52
N GLY A 140 -18.21 0.39 8.95
CA GLY A 140 -17.49 0.87 7.76
C GLY A 140 -15.97 0.98 8.00
N SER A 141 -15.58 1.48 9.18
CA SER A 141 -14.16 1.64 9.55
C SER A 141 -13.45 0.30 9.74
N ILE A 142 -14.09 -0.67 10.42
CA ILE A 142 -13.55 -2.02 10.61
C ILE A 142 -13.39 -2.71 9.25
N THR A 143 -14.42 -2.64 8.39
CA THR A 143 -14.37 -3.20 7.04
C THR A 143 -13.23 -2.60 6.21
N LEU A 144 -12.99 -1.30 6.30
CA LEU A 144 -11.86 -0.66 5.61
C LEU A 144 -10.50 -1.16 6.10
N LEU A 145 -10.35 -1.38 7.42
CA LEU A 145 -9.12 -1.91 8.00
C LEU A 145 -8.83 -3.33 7.52
N GLU A 146 -9.83 -4.21 7.58
CA GLU A 146 -9.69 -5.61 7.16
C GLU A 146 -9.40 -5.73 5.65
N LEU A 147 -10.13 -4.99 4.81
CA LEU A 147 -9.95 -5.06 3.36
C LEU A 147 -8.61 -4.47 2.90
N LYS A 148 -8.07 -3.49 3.62
CA LYS A 148 -6.77 -2.90 3.29
C LYS A 148 -5.66 -3.94 3.31
N ASP A 149 -5.60 -4.76 4.35
CA ASP A 149 -4.56 -5.80 4.49
C ASP A 149 -4.73 -6.88 3.41
N VAL A 150 -5.98 -7.23 3.07
CA VAL A 150 -6.29 -8.16 1.98
C VAL A 150 -5.86 -7.58 0.62
N CYS A 151 -6.18 -6.32 0.34
CA CYS A 151 -5.78 -5.68 -0.93
C CYS A 151 -4.26 -5.61 -1.06
N LEU A 152 -3.53 -5.20 -0.01
CA LEU A 152 -2.06 -5.17 -0.02
C LEU A 152 -1.46 -6.56 -0.26
N SER A 153 -2.04 -7.60 0.33
CA SER A 153 -1.58 -8.98 0.12
C SER A 153 -1.81 -9.47 -1.31
N LEU A 154 -2.95 -9.11 -1.91
CA LEU A 154 -3.28 -9.44 -3.30
C LEU A 154 -2.39 -8.67 -4.29
N GLU A 155 -2.15 -7.38 -4.06
CA GLU A 155 -1.22 -6.58 -4.85
C GLU A 155 0.19 -7.17 -4.85
N ALA A 156 0.69 -7.59 -3.67
CA ALA A 156 1.98 -8.25 -3.55
C ALA A 156 2.02 -9.60 -4.30
N GLN A 157 0.94 -10.38 -4.29
CA GLN A 157 0.84 -11.63 -5.04
C GLN A 157 0.82 -11.38 -6.55
N ILE A 158 0.07 -10.38 -7.03
CA ILE A 158 0.00 -10.00 -8.43
C ILE A 158 1.39 -9.52 -8.89
N ALA A 159 2.05 -8.65 -8.12
CA ALA A 159 3.39 -8.18 -8.41
C ALA A 159 4.42 -9.33 -8.43
N GLY A 160 4.34 -10.26 -7.47
CA GLY A 160 5.20 -11.45 -7.42
C GLY A 160 4.94 -12.42 -8.58
N THR A 161 3.71 -12.49 -9.08
CA THR A 161 3.36 -13.29 -10.27
C THR A 161 3.81 -12.60 -11.54
N ALA A 162 3.71 -11.28 -11.64
CA ALA A 162 4.22 -10.48 -12.75
C ALA A 162 5.76 -10.52 -12.84
N LEU A 163 6.46 -10.56 -11.70
CA LEU A 163 7.91 -10.75 -11.62
C LEU A 163 8.35 -12.19 -11.95
N LYS A 164 7.45 -13.17 -11.82
CA LYS A 164 7.58 -14.49 -12.45
C LYS A 164 7.11 -14.43 -13.90
N LEU A 165 7.56 -13.42 -14.65
CA LEU A 165 7.55 -13.48 -16.11
C LEU A 165 8.02 -14.88 -16.52
N PRO A 166 7.41 -15.48 -17.57
CA PRO A 166 7.81 -16.80 -18.02
C PRO A 166 9.33 -16.80 -18.08
N LYS A 167 9.92 -17.72 -17.30
CA LYS A 167 11.35 -18.02 -17.40
C LYS A 167 11.60 -18.03 -18.89
N SER A 168 12.13 -16.94 -19.43
CA SER A 168 12.51 -16.90 -20.83
C SER A 168 13.14 -18.23 -21.06
N GLU A 169 12.66 -19.00 -22.03
CA GLU A 169 13.22 -20.28 -22.44
C GLU A 169 14.70 -20.24 -22.18
N PRO A 170 15.31 -21.28 -21.57
CA PRO A 170 16.70 -21.22 -21.18
C PRO A 170 17.45 -20.70 -22.40
N LYS A 171 17.89 -19.44 -22.32
CA LYS A 171 18.62 -18.81 -23.41
C LYS A 171 19.65 -19.83 -23.79
N LYS A 172 19.52 -20.38 -25.01
CA LYS A 172 20.52 -21.26 -25.64
C LYS A 172 21.87 -20.84 -25.11
N PRO A 173 22.69 -21.75 -24.55
CA PRO A 173 23.90 -21.39 -23.83
C PRO A 173 24.67 -20.37 -24.67
N GLU A 174 24.69 -19.13 -24.19
CA GLU A 174 25.41 -18.05 -24.88
C GLU A 174 26.84 -18.58 -25.12
N THR A 175 27.21 -18.62 -26.37
CA THR A 175 28.54 -19.08 -26.77
C THR A 175 29.57 -18.34 -25.93
N LYS A 176 30.55 -19.03 -25.35
CA LYS A 176 31.62 -18.46 -24.51
C LYS A 176 32.24 -17.18 -25.11
N ALA A 177 32.21 -17.04 -26.44
CA ALA A 177 32.61 -15.86 -27.18
C ALA A 177 31.76 -14.61 -26.85
N SER A 178 30.42 -14.74 -26.64
CA SER A 178 29.53 -13.61 -26.30
C SER A 178 29.76 -13.11 -24.88
N GLY A 179 30.05 -14.00 -23.93
CA GLY A 179 30.34 -13.64 -22.55
C GLY A 179 31.67 -12.89 -22.40
N LYS A 180 32.71 -13.33 -23.12
CA LYS A 180 34.01 -12.69 -23.13
C LYS A 180 33.96 -11.27 -23.71
N ALA A 181 33.25 -11.08 -24.84
CA ALA A 181 33.07 -9.77 -25.45
C ALA A 181 32.38 -8.79 -24.51
N ARG A 182 31.33 -9.22 -23.78
CA ARG A 182 30.63 -8.37 -22.81
C ARG A 182 31.51 -7.97 -21.63
N VAL A 183 32.28 -8.91 -21.07
CA VAL A 183 33.23 -8.60 -19.98
C VAL A 183 34.29 -7.61 -20.46
N ALA A 184 34.84 -7.81 -21.63
CA ALA A 184 35.86 -6.90 -22.21
C ALA A 184 35.29 -5.50 -22.47
N GLN A 185 34.07 -5.40 -23.02
CA GLN A 185 33.42 -4.14 -23.28
C GLN A 185 33.08 -3.38 -21.96
N MET A 186 32.57 -4.07 -20.96
CA MET A 186 32.25 -3.46 -19.66
C MET A 186 33.52 -3.00 -18.93
N TYR A 187 34.62 -3.80 -19.03
CA TYR A 187 35.89 -3.40 -18.43
C TYR A 187 36.52 -2.19 -19.10
N ALA A 188 36.37 -2.07 -20.42
CA ALA A 188 36.82 -0.87 -21.16
C ALA A 188 35.99 0.39 -20.81
N LEU A 189 34.68 0.25 -20.56
CA LEU A 189 33.81 1.35 -20.18
C LEU A 189 34.01 1.81 -18.72
N PHE A 190 34.41 0.91 -17.84
CA PHE A 190 34.56 1.19 -16.41
C PHE A 190 35.90 0.69 -15.89
N PRO A 191 37.02 1.35 -16.24
CA PRO A 191 38.35 0.94 -15.78
C PRO A 191 38.42 1.14 -14.24
N GLY A 192 38.74 0.07 -13.52
CA GLY A 192 38.83 0.09 -12.06
C GLY A 192 37.63 -0.50 -11.33
N ILE A 193 36.57 -0.93 -12.02
CA ILE A 193 35.43 -1.65 -11.40
C ILE A 193 35.88 -2.96 -10.77
N SER A 194 35.30 -3.31 -9.61
CA SER A 194 35.61 -4.59 -8.96
C SER A 194 35.15 -5.80 -9.79
N PRO A 195 35.89 -6.93 -9.78
CA PRO A 195 35.49 -8.13 -10.52
C PRO A 195 34.08 -8.64 -10.15
N LYS A 196 33.66 -8.42 -8.92
CA LYS A 196 32.33 -8.80 -8.41
C LYS A 196 31.22 -7.95 -9.05
N GLU A 197 31.41 -6.64 -9.13
CA GLU A 197 30.46 -5.73 -9.80
C GLU A 197 30.45 -5.90 -11.32
N LEU A 198 31.63 -6.18 -11.90
CA LEU A 198 31.74 -6.47 -13.33
C LEU A 198 30.98 -7.76 -13.68
N ALA A 199 31.06 -8.79 -12.84
CA ALA A 199 30.30 -10.04 -12.99
C ALA A 199 28.78 -9.79 -12.96
N ALA A 200 28.32 -8.98 -12.01
CA ALA A 200 26.91 -8.62 -11.89
C ALA A 200 26.41 -7.85 -13.12
N LYS A 201 27.17 -6.86 -13.60
CA LYS A 201 26.82 -6.05 -14.78
C LYS A 201 26.89 -6.84 -16.09
N ALA A 202 27.88 -7.72 -16.26
CA ALA A 202 28.03 -8.56 -17.45
C ALA A 202 27.12 -9.80 -17.46
N GLY A 203 26.45 -10.12 -16.33
CA GLY A 203 25.57 -11.29 -16.20
C GLY A 203 26.32 -12.62 -16.27
N VAL A 204 27.55 -12.68 -15.76
CA VAL A 204 28.43 -13.87 -15.76
C VAL A 204 28.92 -14.19 -14.34
N SER A 205 29.51 -15.38 -14.15
CA SER A 205 30.07 -15.72 -12.84
C SER A 205 31.36 -14.93 -12.55
N VAL A 206 31.62 -14.65 -11.27
CA VAL A 206 32.84 -13.94 -10.84
C VAL A 206 34.13 -14.67 -11.28
N ASN A 207 34.14 -16.00 -11.19
CA ASN A 207 35.28 -16.83 -11.64
C ASN A 207 35.50 -16.67 -13.13
N TYR A 208 34.46 -16.57 -13.95
CA TYR A 208 34.58 -16.32 -15.37
C TYR A 208 35.20 -14.94 -15.67
N VAL A 209 34.83 -13.92 -14.90
CA VAL A 209 35.44 -12.58 -15.02
C VAL A 209 36.93 -12.63 -14.75
N TYR A 210 37.39 -13.33 -13.70
CA TYR A 210 38.81 -13.48 -13.40
C TYR A 210 39.58 -14.17 -14.56
N THR A 211 39.01 -15.21 -15.15
CA THR A 211 39.60 -15.87 -16.33
C THR A 211 39.75 -14.93 -17.51
N VAL A 212 38.69 -14.16 -17.83
CA VAL A 212 38.74 -13.21 -18.93
C VAL A 212 39.74 -12.08 -18.67
N LEU A 213 39.75 -11.51 -17.45
CA LEU A 213 40.70 -10.45 -17.08
C LEU A 213 42.17 -10.93 -17.11
N SER A 214 42.45 -12.19 -16.75
CA SER A 214 43.80 -12.76 -16.87
C SER A 214 44.26 -12.90 -18.30
N GLU A 215 43.34 -13.15 -19.24
CA GLU A 215 43.65 -13.23 -20.66
C GLU A 215 43.79 -11.83 -21.33
N LEU A 216 43.14 -10.81 -20.77
CA LEU A 216 43.23 -9.44 -21.27
C LEU A 216 44.44 -8.66 -20.76
N LYS A 217 45.07 -9.12 -19.66
CA LYS A 217 46.34 -8.53 -19.20
C LYS A 217 47.47 -8.94 -20.14
N PRO A 218 48.25 -7.98 -20.68
CA PRO A 218 49.39 -8.34 -21.53
C PRO A 218 50.33 -9.21 -20.72
N LYS A 219 50.73 -10.35 -21.30
CA LYS A 219 51.76 -11.23 -20.75
C LYS A 219 53.04 -10.40 -20.61
N PRO A 220 53.66 -10.33 -19.42
CA PRO A 220 54.88 -9.59 -19.26
C PRO A 220 55.90 -10.08 -20.30
N ALA A 221 56.46 -9.15 -21.07
CA ALA A 221 57.51 -9.47 -22.05
C ALA A 221 58.63 -10.22 -21.32
N ALA A 222 58.98 -11.40 -21.85
CA ALA A 222 60.10 -12.19 -21.35
C ALA A 222 61.34 -11.27 -21.34
N ALA A 223 61.95 -11.11 -20.17
CA ALA A 223 63.20 -10.36 -20.05
C ALA A 223 64.20 -10.98 -21.01
N GLU A 224 64.73 -10.18 -21.95
CA GLU A 224 65.84 -10.57 -22.79
C GLU A 224 67.04 -10.93 -21.88
N PRO A 225 67.75 -12.05 -22.16
CA PRO A 225 68.95 -12.36 -21.39
C PRO A 225 69.98 -11.29 -21.67
N GLU A 226 70.44 -10.62 -20.63
CA GLU A 226 71.59 -9.71 -20.63
C GLU A 226 72.79 -10.48 -21.16
N MET A 227 73.23 -10.11 -22.36
CA MET A 227 74.50 -10.64 -22.98
C MET A 227 75.67 -10.08 -22.19
N ALA A 228 76.25 -10.86 -21.33
CA ALA A 228 77.52 -10.58 -20.68
C ALA A 228 78.61 -10.42 -21.77
N ILE A 229 79.13 -9.24 -21.91
CA ILE A 229 80.30 -8.93 -22.69
C ILE A 229 81.53 -9.12 -21.78
N ALA A 230 82.42 -10.07 -22.17
CA ALA A 230 83.71 -10.31 -21.56
C ALA A 230 84.71 -9.26 -21.94
#